data_edc5fa8d018b9d216ca710fab4248f71
#
_entry.id   edc5fa8d018b9d216ca710fab4248f71
#
_cell.length_a   1.000
_cell.length_b   1.000
_cell.length_c   1.000
_cell.angle_alpha   90.00
_cell.angle_beta   90.00
_cell.angle_gamma   90.00
#
_symmetry.space_group_name_H-M   'P 1'
#
loop_
_entity.id
_entity.type
_entity.pdbx_description
1 polymer ?
#
loop_
_entity_poly.entity_id
_entity_poly.type
_entity_poly.pdbx_seq_one_letter_code
_entity_poly.pdbx_strand_id
1 'polypeptide(L)'
;MLFVLAAFGHAWLYAVWVAAFMTTHMMIVRIRQIAEHAGVPDHFDTDPRKNTRTLYINPLERLFIAPHRVNYHLEHHMLASVPIYRLEKLHRILMNKGYYDDVTFQRGYYNLLKGVTVPG
;
A
#
# COMPACT_ATOMS: atom_id res chain seq x y z
N MET A 1 17.19 18.07 -10.79
CA MET A 1 17.86 17.74 -9.51
C MET A 1 19.37 17.61 -9.68
N LEU A 2 19.92 16.70 -10.53
CA LEU A 2 21.37 16.52 -10.70
C LEU A 2 22.11 17.81 -11.02
N PHE A 3 21.68 18.60 -12.00
CA PHE A 3 22.31 19.86 -12.38
C PHE A 3 22.37 20.88 -11.22
N VAL A 4 21.31 20.93 -10.41
CA VAL A 4 21.28 21.82 -9.23
C VAL A 4 22.30 21.35 -8.20
N LEU A 5 22.34 20.07 -7.88
CA LEU A 5 23.31 19.51 -6.94
C LEU A 5 24.75 19.69 -7.43
N ALA A 6 24.99 19.54 -8.72
CA ALA A 6 26.32 19.75 -9.32
C ALA A 6 26.75 21.23 -9.24
N ALA A 7 25.85 22.16 -9.48
CA ALA A 7 26.15 23.60 -9.35
C ALA A 7 26.56 24.01 -7.92
N PHE A 8 26.08 23.28 -6.90
CA PHE A 8 26.47 23.46 -5.50
C PHE A 8 27.61 22.54 -5.04
N GLY A 9 28.27 21.82 -5.96
CA GLY A 9 29.39 20.91 -5.62
C GLY A 9 28.96 19.58 -4.96
N HIS A 10 27.66 19.25 -4.96
CA HIS A 10 27.12 18.09 -4.27
C HIS A 10 26.51 17.04 -5.23
N ALA A 11 27.05 16.89 -6.44
CA ALA A 11 26.56 15.92 -7.43
C ALA A 11 26.48 14.47 -6.91
N TRP A 12 27.35 14.08 -5.99
CA TRP A 12 27.37 12.74 -5.37
C TRP A 12 26.06 12.42 -4.62
N LEU A 13 25.34 13.41 -4.09
CA LEU A 13 24.06 13.20 -3.44
C LEU A 13 22.99 12.64 -4.39
N TYR A 14 23.16 12.86 -5.69
CA TYR A 14 22.28 12.25 -6.69
C TYR A 14 22.45 10.72 -6.73
N ALA A 15 23.69 10.24 -6.63
CA ALA A 15 23.97 8.80 -6.56
C ALA A 15 23.35 8.18 -5.28
N VAL A 16 23.45 8.86 -4.14
CA VAL A 16 22.80 8.44 -2.88
C VAL A 16 21.28 8.35 -3.04
N TRP A 17 20.68 9.35 -3.69
CA TRP A 17 19.24 9.34 -3.96
C TRP A 17 18.84 8.17 -4.88
N VAL A 18 19.58 7.91 -5.96
CA VAL A 18 19.36 6.77 -6.86
C VAL A 18 19.46 5.46 -6.09
N ALA A 19 20.50 5.29 -5.27
CA ALA A 19 20.68 4.10 -4.47
C ALA A 19 19.50 3.88 -3.49
N ALA A 20 19.05 4.92 -2.80
CA ALA A 20 17.90 4.83 -1.91
C ALA A 20 16.60 4.50 -2.67
N PHE A 21 16.41 5.07 -3.86
CA PHE A 21 15.27 4.77 -4.71
C PHE A 21 15.27 3.30 -5.18
N MET A 22 16.41 2.81 -5.66
CA MET A 22 16.54 1.45 -6.18
C MET A 22 16.51 0.37 -5.10
N THR A 23 16.80 0.71 -3.85
CA THR A 23 16.81 -0.22 -2.71
C THR A 23 15.60 -0.01 -1.81
N THR A 24 15.66 0.95 -0.93
CA THR A 24 14.65 1.15 0.14
C THR A 24 13.24 1.40 -0.42
N HIS A 25 13.12 2.29 -1.40
CA HIS A 25 11.82 2.59 -1.99
C HIS A 25 11.23 1.36 -2.69
N MET A 26 12.02 0.69 -3.54
CA MET A 26 11.55 -0.51 -4.25
C MET A 26 11.19 -1.65 -3.29
N MET A 27 11.95 -1.82 -2.20
CA MET A 27 11.65 -2.79 -1.16
C MET A 27 10.29 -2.51 -0.52
N ILE A 28 10.02 -1.26 -0.13
CA ILE A 28 8.74 -0.87 0.47
C ILE A 28 7.58 -1.08 -0.51
N VAL A 29 7.76 -0.73 -1.77
CA VAL A 29 6.75 -0.96 -2.83
C VAL A 29 6.45 -2.46 -2.96
N ARG A 30 7.47 -3.33 -2.94
CA ARG A 30 7.28 -4.80 -3.01
C ARG A 30 6.56 -5.36 -1.78
N ILE A 31 6.94 -4.92 -0.59
CA ILE A 31 6.23 -5.28 0.65
C ILE A 31 4.74 -4.93 0.54
N ARG A 32 4.43 -3.75 0.05
CA ARG A 32 3.05 -3.32 -0.16
C ARG A 32 2.33 -4.16 -1.20
N GLN A 33 2.91 -4.38 -2.37
CA GLN A 33 2.29 -5.20 -3.43
C GLN A 33 1.96 -6.62 -2.92
N ILE A 34 2.88 -7.25 -2.20
CA ILE A 34 2.63 -8.55 -1.57
C ILE A 34 1.47 -8.45 -0.57
N ALA A 35 1.50 -7.45 0.30
CA ALA A 35 0.47 -7.29 1.31
C ALA A 35 -0.92 -6.95 0.73
N GLU A 36 -0.98 -6.24 -0.37
CA GLU A 36 -2.21 -5.80 -1.01
C GLU A 36 -2.84 -6.90 -1.89
N HIS A 37 -2.04 -7.82 -2.47
CA HIS A 37 -2.50 -8.78 -3.45
C HIS A 37 -2.16 -10.26 -3.18
N ALA A 38 -1.18 -10.60 -2.32
CA ALA A 38 -0.85 -12.01 -2.07
C ALA A 38 -1.87 -12.69 -1.15
N GLY A 39 -2.19 -13.96 -1.45
CA GLY A 39 -3.12 -14.74 -0.63
C GLY A 39 -4.54 -14.17 -0.60
N VAL A 40 -4.98 -13.50 -1.65
CA VAL A 40 -6.38 -13.10 -1.88
C VAL A 40 -7.17 -14.29 -2.44
N PRO A 41 -8.50 -14.32 -2.28
CA PRO A 41 -9.31 -15.45 -2.73
C PRO A 41 -9.17 -15.76 -4.22
N ASP A 42 -9.18 -14.76 -5.08
CA ASP A 42 -9.01 -14.93 -6.53
C ASP A 42 -8.38 -13.68 -7.16
N HIS A 43 -7.14 -13.81 -7.64
CA HIS A 43 -6.41 -12.71 -8.29
C HIS A 43 -7.04 -12.24 -9.61
N PHE A 44 -7.81 -13.08 -10.27
CA PHE A 44 -8.37 -12.83 -11.60
C PHE A 44 -9.85 -12.44 -11.55
N ASP A 45 -10.48 -12.45 -10.37
CA ASP A 45 -11.87 -12.01 -10.23
C ASP A 45 -11.98 -10.51 -10.54
N THR A 46 -13.05 -10.11 -11.19
CA THR A 46 -13.34 -8.70 -11.48
C THR A 46 -13.84 -7.92 -10.26
N ASP A 47 -14.26 -8.62 -9.20
CA ASP A 47 -14.66 -8.00 -7.93
C ASP A 47 -13.41 -7.65 -7.09
N PRO A 48 -13.14 -6.36 -6.85
CA PRO A 48 -11.99 -5.94 -6.04
C PRO A 48 -11.94 -6.54 -4.64
N ARG A 49 -13.08 -6.95 -4.07
CA ARG A 49 -13.15 -7.59 -2.73
C ARG A 49 -12.45 -8.95 -2.69
N LYS A 50 -12.27 -9.59 -3.86
CA LYS A 50 -11.64 -10.90 -3.99
C LYS A 50 -10.19 -10.85 -4.46
N ASN A 51 -9.79 -9.79 -5.19
CA ASN A 51 -8.47 -9.67 -5.83
C ASN A 51 -7.52 -8.70 -5.12
N THR A 52 -8.00 -7.96 -4.13
CA THR A 52 -7.18 -7.03 -3.32
C THR A 52 -7.75 -6.86 -1.92
N ARG A 53 -7.09 -6.07 -1.09
CA ARG A 53 -7.54 -5.82 0.29
C ARG A 53 -7.17 -4.45 0.82
N THR A 54 -7.88 -4.05 1.86
CA THR A 54 -7.54 -2.92 2.73
C THR A 54 -6.96 -3.46 4.04
N LEU A 55 -5.92 -2.80 4.55
CA LEU A 55 -5.25 -3.14 5.81
C LEU A 55 -5.51 -2.08 6.87
N TYR A 56 -5.86 -2.50 8.09
CA TYR A 56 -5.82 -1.61 9.24
C TYR A 56 -4.40 -1.56 9.79
N ILE A 57 -3.81 -0.38 9.76
CA ILE A 57 -2.40 -0.17 10.07
C ILE A 57 -2.21 0.75 11.27
N ASN A 58 -1.10 0.57 11.98
CA ASN A 58 -0.68 1.43 13.07
C ASN A 58 -0.01 2.74 12.54
N PRO A 59 0.23 3.74 13.42
CA PRO A 59 0.84 5.01 12.99
C PRO A 59 2.24 4.87 12.39
N LEU A 60 3.06 3.92 12.86
CA LEU A 60 4.40 3.68 12.31
C LEU A 60 4.34 3.07 10.90
N GLU A 61 3.49 2.07 10.71
CA GLU A 61 3.25 1.51 9.38
C GLU A 61 2.69 2.56 8.41
N ARG A 62 1.82 3.45 8.91
CA ARG A 62 1.31 4.58 8.11
C ARG A 62 2.40 5.55 7.70
N LEU A 63 3.37 5.82 8.57
CA LEU A 63 4.46 6.74 8.27
C LEU A 63 5.46 6.15 7.26
N PHE A 64 5.86 4.89 7.47
CA PHE A 64 7.00 4.31 6.74
C PHE A 64 6.61 3.39 5.58
N ILE A 65 5.46 2.71 5.64
CA ILE A 65 5.07 1.71 4.64
C ILE A 65 3.93 2.23 3.76
N ALA A 66 2.88 2.79 4.35
CA ALA A 66 1.67 3.20 3.65
C ALA A 66 1.28 4.67 3.93
N PRO A 67 2.13 5.64 3.56
CA PRO A 67 1.81 7.06 3.71
C PRO A 67 0.56 7.42 2.90
N HIS A 68 -0.01 8.59 3.20
CA HIS A 68 -1.15 9.14 2.46
C HIS A 68 -2.38 8.23 2.36
N ARG A 69 -2.55 7.27 3.30
CA ARG A 69 -3.72 6.36 3.34
C ARG A 69 -3.80 5.36 2.18
N VAL A 70 -2.67 5.03 1.56
CA VAL A 70 -2.61 4.01 0.50
C VAL A 70 -2.96 2.59 0.98
N ASN A 71 -3.07 2.39 2.30
CA ASN A 71 -3.55 1.14 2.90
C ASN A 71 -5.03 0.84 2.59
N TYR A 72 -5.82 1.82 2.14
CA TYR A 72 -7.20 1.64 1.64
C TYR A 72 -7.19 1.24 0.17
N HIS A 73 -6.49 0.16 -0.15
CA HIS A 73 -6.21 -0.24 -1.53
C HIS A 73 -7.43 -0.85 -2.24
N LEU A 74 -8.27 -1.58 -1.50
CA LEU A 74 -9.54 -2.09 -1.99
C LEU A 74 -10.44 -0.95 -2.48
N GLU A 75 -10.59 0.12 -1.69
CA GLU A 75 -11.38 1.29 -2.07
C GLU A 75 -10.82 2.00 -3.28
N HIS A 76 -9.49 2.03 -3.41
CA HIS A 76 -8.83 2.58 -4.59
C HIS A 76 -9.15 1.77 -5.86
N HIS A 77 -9.16 0.44 -5.78
CA HIS A 77 -9.55 -0.41 -6.91
C HIS A 77 -11.03 -0.30 -7.25
N MET A 78 -11.90 -0.09 -6.26
CA MET A 78 -13.33 0.08 -6.49
C MET A 78 -13.68 1.41 -7.17
N LEU A 79 -13.05 2.50 -6.74
CA LEU A 79 -13.32 3.85 -7.22
C LEU A 79 -12.01 4.64 -7.37
N ALA A 80 -11.23 4.34 -8.40
CA ALA A 80 -9.94 4.96 -8.68
C ALA A 80 -10.00 6.49 -8.87
N SER A 81 -11.18 7.04 -9.18
CA SER A 81 -11.42 8.48 -9.29
C SER A 81 -11.47 9.22 -7.95
N VAL A 82 -11.60 8.49 -6.83
CA VAL A 82 -11.64 9.10 -5.49
C VAL A 82 -10.23 9.47 -5.06
N PRO A 83 -9.98 10.75 -4.68
CA PRO A 83 -8.68 11.17 -4.20
C PRO A 83 -8.23 10.35 -2.99
N ILE A 84 -6.95 10.02 -2.92
CA ILE A 84 -6.37 9.11 -1.92
C ILE A 84 -6.66 9.54 -0.47
N TYR A 85 -6.68 10.84 -0.18
CA TYR A 85 -7.01 11.37 1.13
C TYR A 85 -8.49 11.21 1.53
N ARG A 86 -9.37 10.84 0.58
CA ARG A 86 -10.80 10.56 0.78
C ARG A 86 -11.13 9.08 0.90
N LEU A 87 -10.18 8.18 0.66
CA LEU A 87 -10.42 6.73 0.68
C LEU A 87 -10.92 6.23 2.04
N GLU A 88 -10.41 6.76 3.14
CA GLU A 88 -10.93 6.42 4.48
C GLU A 88 -12.40 6.79 4.66
N LYS A 89 -12.82 7.93 4.11
CA LYS A 89 -14.24 8.33 4.15
C LYS A 89 -15.09 7.39 3.29
N LEU A 90 -14.60 7.02 2.12
CA LEU A 90 -15.25 6.03 1.25
C LEU A 90 -15.40 4.69 1.98
N HIS A 91 -14.33 4.20 2.60
CA HIS A 91 -14.36 2.97 3.40
C HIS A 91 -15.48 2.98 4.44
N ARG A 92 -15.58 4.05 5.24
CA ARG A 92 -16.64 4.19 6.26
C ARG A 92 -18.04 4.18 5.66
N ILE A 93 -18.24 4.81 4.51
CA ILE A 93 -19.53 4.82 3.81
C ILE A 93 -19.92 3.41 3.36
N LEU A 94 -18.97 2.67 2.77
CA LEU A 94 -19.19 1.32 2.29
C LEU A 94 -19.44 0.33 3.45
N MET A 95 -18.72 0.47 4.55
CA MET A 95 -18.96 -0.27 5.80
C MET A 95 -20.41 -0.05 6.30
N ASN A 96 -20.84 1.20 6.39
CA ASN A 96 -22.18 1.53 6.87
C ASN A 96 -23.30 1.05 5.94
N LYS A 97 -22.99 0.77 4.67
CA LYS A 97 -23.92 0.22 3.68
C LYS A 97 -23.90 -1.31 3.61
N GLY A 98 -23.14 -1.99 4.47
CA GLY A 98 -23.04 -3.46 4.46
C GLY A 98 -22.24 -4.03 3.26
N TYR A 99 -21.50 -3.19 2.54
CA TYR A 99 -20.78 -3.64 1.34
C TYR A 99 -19.65 -4.62 1.65
N TYR A 100 -19.20 -4.67 2.89
CA TYR A 100 -18.10 -5.47 3.38
C TYR A 100 -18.51 -6.59 4.34
N ASP A 101 -19.79 -6.98 4.36
CA ASP A 101 -20.28 -7.97 5.31
C ASP A 101 -19.62 -9.35 5.14
N ASP A 102 -19.13 -9.63 3.93
CA ASP A 102 -18.38 -10.84 3.56
C ASP A 102 -16.85 -10.65 3.52
N VAL A 103 -16.34 -9.45 3.88
CA VAL A 103 -14.92 -9.12 3.79
C VAL A 103 -14.24 -9.13 5.16
N THR A 104 -13.16 -9.90 5.29
CA THR A 104 -12.34 -9.89 6.49
C THR A 104 -11.14 -8.96 6.34
N PHE A 105 -11.10 -7.92 7.17
CA PHE A 105 -9.98 -6.97 7.20
C PHE A 105 -8.86 -7.47 8.11
N GLN A 106 -7.64 -7.46 7.60
CA GLN A 106 -6.45 -7.84 8.36
C GLN A 106 -5.79 -6.61 8.99
N ARG A 107 -4.98 -6.86 10.05
CA ARG A 107 -4.31 -5.80 10.81
C ARG A 107 -2.80 -5.99 10.78
N GLY A 108 -2.12 -4.93 10.33
CA GLY A 108 -0.65 -4.84 10.31
C GLY A 108 0.00 -5.60 9.16
N TYR A 109 1.00 -4.97 8.57
CA TYR A 109 1.80 -5.57 7.49
C TYR A 109 2.55 -6.81 7.96
N TYR A 110 3.12 -6.77 9.18
CA TYR A 110 3.87 -7.90 9.72
C TYR A 110 3.01 -9.17 9.83
N ASN A 111 1.83 -9.07 10.42
CA ASN A 111 0.95 -10.23 10.61
C ASN A 111 0.50 -10.83 9.28
N LEU A 112 0.19 -9.97 8.32
CA LEU A 112 -0.20 -10.41 7.00
C LEU A 112 0.96 -11.11 6.28
N LEU A 113 2.14 -10.49 6.24
CA LEU A 113 3.31 -11.05 5.57
C LEU A 113 3.69 -12.41 6.18
N LYS A 114 3.65 -12.52 7.50
CA LYS A 114 3.85 -13.81 8.18
C LYS A 114 2.86 -14.87 7.71
N GLY A 115 1.58 -14.51 7.55
CA GLY A 115 0.54 -15.44 7.10
C GLY A 115 0.69 -15.89 5.64
N VAL A 116 1.25 -15.05 4.76
CA VAL A 116 1.41 -15.39 3.33
C VAL A 116 2.78 -15.99 2.99
N THR A 117 3.78 -15.89 3.88
CA THR A 117 5.14 -16.39 3.66
C THR A 117 5.46 -17.69 4.38
N VAL A 118 4.71 -18.03 5.44
CA VAL A 118 4.88 -19.31 6.16
C VAL A 118 3.82 -20.27 5.66
N PRO A 119 4.18 -21.36 4.97
CA PRO A 119 3.24 -22.42 4.62
C PRO A 119 2.66 -23.02 5.91
N GLY A 120 1.35 -23.10 6.01
CA GLY A 120 0.68 -23.82 7.08
C GLY A 120 0.89 -25.33 6.97
#